data_66df1b2c7872da8c323768f88e1773fe
#
_entry.id   66df1b2c7872da8c323768f88e1773fe
#
_cell.length_a   1.000
_cell.length_b   1.000
_cell.length_c   1.000
_cell.angle_alpha   90.00
_cell.angle_beta   90.00
_cell.angle_gamma   90.00
#
_symmetry.space_group_name_H-M   'P 1'
#
loop_
_entity.id
_entity.type
_entity.pdbx_description
1 polymer ?
#
loop_
_entity_poly.entity_id
_entity_poly.type
_entity_poly.pdbx_seq_one_letter_code
_entity_poly.pdbx_strand_id
1 'polypeptide(L)'
;METYKKPPFEILDSIRGIAALYVAVAHCRGVLWVGGERYLQLFDQQNWGAWDYLIVGTSLLTRLAVEFVIVFFVLSGFSIAHSLSQGGSVLSFYKRRFIRLYPPYLAALAWAGVVYLITRAWHPEWYDGSLREFAFVRTYEMNSYFEPDTMVKNLLYMPGAGFITPFWSLTYEVIFYLLAPFMLRRPNIYFAVSGALFLLYFFAPAAAASLKLPPYIQQFVFVYNIYFAVGVFLYLNYERVSRWFRNYSKGEFLLIMGGLLAIMFGANFYFRLETDFTFLEASMLSAVLIIFFMKYSFRIPWLMSVGRYSYTLYITHFASIYLYLGIYWLIARPEKPYIVNFFVWIPAVLFTLAIAWLHYLLVEKRTKNILDVLRLRSAARREAEVRSAVPS
;
A
#
# COMPACT_ATOMS: atom_id res chain seq x y z
N MET A 1 19.60 33.49 8.95
CA MET A 1 18.83 32.25 9.13
C MET A 1 18.01 32.06 7.89
N GLU A 2 18.46 31.23 6.95
CA GLU A 2 17.65 30.87 5.78
C GLU A 2 16.40 30.14 6.27
N THR A 3 15.24 30.71 6.02
CA THR A 3 13.95 30.07 6.26
C THR A 3 13.85 28.88 5.32
N TYR A 4 14.15 27.69 5.84
CA TYR A 4 14.06 26.43 5.12
C TYR A 4 12.59 26.20 4.71
N LYS A 5 12.24 26.59 3.50
CA LYS A 5 10.92 26.27 2.93
C LYS A 5 10.83 24.74 2.81
N LYS A 6 9.92 24.13 3.60
CA LYS A 6 9.63 22.70 3.43
C LYS A 6 9.33 22.42 1.95
N PRO A 7 10.03 21.47 1.32
CA PRO A 7 9.80 21.17 -0.08
C PRO A 7 8.33 20.75 -0.33
N PRO A 8 7.79 20.96 -1.53
CA PRO A 8 6.40 20.66 -1.81
C PRO A 8 6.11 19.17 -1.61
N PHE A 9 5.05 18.86 -0.88
CA PHE A 9 4.63 17.49 -0.54
C PHE A 9 4.36 16.59 -1.76
N GLU A 10 4.13 17.18 -2.92
CA GLU A 10 3.99 16.48 -4.20
C GLU A 10 5.19 15.60 -4.56
N ILE A 11 6.37 15.91 -4.00
CA ILE A 11 7.59 15.09 -4.19
C ILE A 11 7.38 13.67 -3.66
N LEU A 12 6.60 13.52 -2.58
CA LEU A 12 6.27 12.22 -1.99
C LEU A 12 5.39 11.35 -2.91
N ASP A 13 4.75 11.94 -3.92
CA ASP A 13 4.00 11.16 -4.91
C ASP A 13 4.92 10.26 -5.74
N SER A 14 6.20 10.62 -5.92
CA SER A 14 7.18 9.71 -6.54
C SER A 14 7.36 8.43 -5.71
N ILE A 15 7.46 8.55 -4.38
CA ILE A 15 7.62 7.39 -3.49
C ILE A 15 6.33 6.56 -3.47
N ARG A 16 5.16 7.20 -3.43
CA ARG A 16 3.87 6.51 -3.56
C ARG A 16 3.75 5.77 -4.88
N GLY A 17 4.23 6.38 -5.97
CA GLY A 17 4.25 5.77 -7.29
C GLY A 17 5.14 4.52 -7.33
N ILE A 18 6.35 4.59 -6.76
CA ILE A 18 7.24 3.43 -6.63
C ILE A 18 6.54 2.31 -5.87
N ALA A 19 5.99 2.61 -4.70
CA ALA A 19 5.37 1.59 -3.84
C ALA A 19 4.14 0.95 -4.50
N ALA A 20 3.24 1.74 -5.09
CA ALA A 20 2.05 1.22 -5.77
C ALA A 20 2.39 0.36 -6.99
N LEU A 21 3.36 0.82 -7.79
CA LEU A 21 3.81 0.07 -8.96
C LEU A 21 4.46 -1.26 -8.55
N TYR A 22 5.32 -1.22 -7.53
CA TYR A 22 5.96 -2.43 -7.02
C TYR A 22 4.93 -3.47 -6.56
N VAL A 23 3.95 -3.06 -5.74
CA VAL A 23 2.87 -3.95 -5.27
C VAL A 23 2.07 -4.52 -6.45
N ALA A 24 1.71 -3.69 -7.44
CA ALA A 24 0.98 -4.15 -8.61
C ALA A 24 1.80 -5.16 -9.45
N VAL A 25 3.10 -4.89 -9.69
CA VAL A 25 4.02 -5.79 -10.38
C VAL A 25 4.16 -7.12 -9.64
N ALA A 26 4.37 -7.06 -8.32
CA ALA A 26 4.51 -8.25 -7.47
C ALA A 26 3.26 -9.14 -7.54
N HIS A 27 2.06 -8.54 -7.49
CA HIS A 27 0.81 -9.29 -7.58
C HIS A 27 0.55 -9.80 -9.01
N CYS A 28 0.83 -9.02 -10.06
CA CYS A 28 0.74 -9.50 -11.44
C CYS A 28 1.62 -10.74 -11.65
N ARG A 29 2.90 -10.68 -11.23
CA ARG A 29 3.79 -11.82 -11.31
C ARG A 29 3.31 -12.98 -10.42
N GLY A 30 2.86 -12.70 -9.20
CA GLY A 30 2.41 -13.72 -8.25
C GLY A 30 1.17 -14.49 -8.71
N VAL A 31 0.23 -13.83 -9.40
CA VAL A 31 -0.99 -14.45 -9.93
C VAL A 31 -0.75 -15.09 -11.30
N LEU A 32 0.05 -14.48 -12.17
CA LEU A 32 0.19 -14.86 -13.58
C LEU A 32 1.44 -15.70 -13.88
N TRP A 33 2.11 -16.20 -12.88
CA TRP A 33 3.23 -17.12 -13.05
C TRP A 33 3.31 -18.13 -11.92
N VAL A 34 3.68 -19.35 -12.26
CA VAL A 34 3.71 -20.53 -11.38
C VAL A 34 4.51 -20.35 -10.08
N GLY A 35 5.41 -19.36 -10.03
CA GLY A 35 6.28 -19.09 -8.88
C GLY A 35 7.57 -19.90 -8.88
N GLY A 36 8.60 -19.38 -8.21
CA GLY A 36 9.94 -19.99 -8.24
C GLY A 36 10.00 -21.37 -7.61
N GLU A 37 9.29 -21.62 -6.52
CA GLU A 37 9.26 -22.91 -5.83
C GLU A 37 8.63 -24.00 -6.71
N ARG A 38 7.49 -23.69 -7.35
CA ARG A 38 6.84 -24.63 -8.26
C ARG A 38 7.63 -24.80 -9.55
N TYR A 39 8.32 -23.73 -10.00
CA TYR A 39 9.21 -23.81 -11.15
C TYR A 39 10.35 -24.80 -10.90
N LEU A 40 10.98 -24.78 -9.72
CA LEU A 40 11.99 -25.74 -9.29
C LEU A 40 11.48 -27.19 -9.27
N GLN A 41 10.21 -27.41 -8.94
CA GLN A 41 9.60 -28.75 -8.95
C GLN A 41 9.29 -29.25 -10.37
N LEU A 42 9.03 -28.34 -11.31
CA LEU A 42 8.66 -28.67 -12.68
C LEU A 42 9.87 -28.85 -13.61
N PHE A 43 10.97 -28.17 -13.32
CA PHE A 43 12.17 -28.13 -14.15
C PHE A 43 13.41 -28.48 -13.31
N ASP A 44 14.06 -29.57 -13.66
CA ASP A 44 15.29 -30.00 -12.98
C ASP A 44 16.39 -28.93 -13.14
N GLN A 45 16.91 -28.45 -12.00
CA GLN A 45 17.91 -27.40 -11.97
C GLN A 45 19.22 -27.78 -12.70
N GLN A 46 19.53 -29.07 -12.84
CA GLN A 46 20.69 -29.53 -13.59
C GLN A 46 20.61 -29.17 -15.10
N ASN A 47 19.40 -28.96 -15.60
CA ASN A 47 19.15 -28.63 -17.01
C ASN A 47 18.91 -27.13 -17.23
N TRP A 48 19.10 -26.27 -16.19
CA TRP A 48 18.83 -24.86 -16.29
C TRP A 48 19.84 -24.13 -17.17
N GLY A 49 19.33 -23.32 -18.10
CA GLY A 49 20.07 -22.33 -18.83
C GLY A 49 20.06 -20.96 -18.15
N ALA A 50 20.72 -19.97 -18.74
CA ALA A 50 20.76 -18.59 -18.23
C ALA A 50 19.38 -17.97 -18.07
N TRP A 51 18.42 -18.34 -18.88
CA TRP A 51 17.04 -17.86 -18.81
C TRP A 51 16.31 -18.33 -17.57
N ASP A 52 16.52 -19.55 -17.11
CA ASP A 52 15.87 -20.10 -15.93
C ASP A 52 16.35 -19.34 -14.68
N TYR A 53 17.65 -19.10 -14.59
CA TYR A 53 18.23 -18.28 -13.50
C TYR A 53 17.73 -16.84 -13.53
N LEU A 54 17.61 -16.22 -14.72
CA LEU A 54 17.06 -14.87 -14.88
C LEU A 54 15.60 -14.80 -14.44
N ILE A 55 14.78 -15.75 -14.85
CA ILE A 55 13.35 -15.85 -14.49
C ILE A 55 13.21 -15.97 -12.96
N VAL A 56 13.90 -16.94 -12.35
CA VAL A 56 13.83 -17.16 -10.90
C VAL A 56 14.39 -15.96 -10.14
N GLY A 57 15.54 -15.42 -10.57
CA GLY A 57 16.12 -14.21 -9.99
C GLY A 57 15.17 -13.01 -10.05
N THR A 58 14.53 -12.77 -11.19
CA THR A 58 13.53 -11.69 -11.34
C THR A 58 12.31 -11.94 -10.43
N SER A 59 11.89 -13.20 -10.27
CA SER A 59 10.79 -13.52 -9.37
C SER A 59 11.09 -13.19 -7.91
N LEU A 60 12.35 -13.35 -7.48
CA LEU A 60 12.80 -12.98 -6.14
C LEU A 60 12.71 -11.46 -5.93
N LEU A 61 13.10 -10.66 -6.94
CA LEU A 61 13.04 -9.19 -6.86
C LEU A 61 11.61 -8.63 -6.73
N THR A 62 10.57 -9.42 -6.87
CA THR A 62 9.16 -9.02 -6.75
C THR A 62 8.45 -9.62 -5.54
N ARG A 63 9.18 -10.07 -4.51
CA ARG A 63 8.58 -10.72 -3.32
C ARG A 63 8.22 -9.77 -2.18
N LEU A 64 8.69 -8.54 -2.21
CA LEU A 64 8.57 -7.57 -1.12
C LEU A 64 7.26 -6.74 -1.18
N ALA A 65 6.13 -7.33 -1.59
CA ALA A 65 4.89 -6.58 -1.74
C ALA A 65 4.38 -6.01 -0.40
N VAL A 66 4.49 -6.78 0.69
CA VAL A 66 4.05 -6.35 2.02
C VAL A 66 4.97 -5.26 2.57
N GLU A 67 6.27 -5.38 2.36
CA GLU A 67 7.25 -4.36 2.74
C GLU A 67 6.97 -3.01 2.05
N PHE A 68 6.53 -3.04 0.79
CA PHE A 68 6.10 -1.80 0.12
C PHE A 68 4.74 -1.27 0.61
N VAL A 69 3.91 -2.10 1.24
CA VAL A 69 2.74 -1.62 2.01
C VAL A 69 3.18 -0.89 3.27
N ILE A 70 4.25 -1.33 3.94
CA ILE A 70 4.83 -0.59 5.09
C ILE A 70 5.31 0.81 4.66
N VAL A 71 5.85 0.96 3.44
CA VAL A 71 6.17 2.29 2.88
C VAL A 71 4.93 3.19 2.87
N PHE A 72 3.75 2.66 2.49
CA PHE A 72 2.50 3.43 2.55
C PHE A 72 2.11 3.81 3.97
N PHE A 73 2.30 2.95 4.97
CA PHE A 73 2.00 3.29 6.37
C PHE A 73 2.87 4.43 6.88
N VAL A 74 4.17 4.41 6.59
CA VAL A 74 5.08 5.50 6.95
C VAL A 74 4.68 6.81 6.24
N LEU A 75 4.40 6.76 4.93
CA LEU A 75 3.93 7.92 4.15
C LEU A 75 2.57 8.43 4.66
N SER A 76 1.71 7.53 5.11
CA SER A 76 0.41 7.88 5.66
C SER A 76 0.57 8.61 7.01
N GLY A 77 1.39 8.08 7.91
CA GLY A 77 1.75 8.74 9.17
C GLY A 77 2.29 10.15 8.95
N PHE A 78 3.25 10.31 8.03
CA PHE A 78 3.85 11.58 7.66
C PHE A 78 2.80 12.57 7.10
N SER A 79 1.95 12.11 6.19
CA SER A 79 0.93 12.95 5.53
C SER A 79 -0.21 13.34 6.45
N ILE A 80 -0.59 12.48 7.40
CA ILE A 80 -1.62 12.76 8.40
C ILE A 80 -1.13 13.76 9.43
N ALA A 81 0.10 13.60 9.93
CA ALA A 81 0.71 14.59 10.83
C ALA A 81 0.76 15.98 10.17
N HIS A 82 1.14 16.05 8.88
CA HIS A 82 1.05 17.29 8.12
C HIS A 82 -0.38 17.82 8.02
N SER A 83 -1.35 16.97 7.68
CA SER A 83 -2.74 17.40 7.52
C SER A 83 -3.33 17.96 8.82
N LEU A 84 -2.97 17.39 9.96
CA LEU A 84 -3.43 17.84 11.28
C LEU A 84 -2.71 19.12 11.73
N SER A 85 -1.43 19.31 11.38
CA SER A 85 -0.68 20.53 11.71
C SER A 85 -1.19 21.79 10.97
N GLN A 86 -1.94 21.61 9.86
CA GLN A 86 -2.57 22.73 9.15
C GLN A 86 -3.79 23.32 9.90
N GLY A 87 -4.16 22.73 11.05
CA GLY A 87 -5.29 23.16 11.85
C GLY A 87 -6.65 22.80 11.27
N GLY A 88 -7.70 23.21 11.95
CA GLY A 88 -9.09 22.92 11.62
C GLY A 88 -9.74 21.94 12.60
N SER A 89 -11.07 21.80 12.49
CA SER A 89 -11.81 20.89 13.37
C SER A 89 -11.57 19.42 13.00
N VAL A 90 -11.67 18.55 14.01
CA VAL A 90 -11.60 17.08 13.83
C VAL A 90 -12.65 16.60 12.83
N LEU A 91 -13.86 17.17 12.87
CA LEU A 91 -14.92 16.84 11.93
C LEU A 91 -14.53 17.20 10.47
N SER A 92 -13.90 18.37 10.29
CA SER A 92 -13.38 18.79 8.97
C SER A 92 -12.30 17.83 8.46
N PHE A 93 -11.42 17.35 9.34
CA PHE A 93 -10.44 16.32 9.00
C PHE A 93 -11.11 15.05 8.54
N TYR A 94 -12.09 14.51 9.28
CA TYR A 94 -12.79 13.27 8.89
C TYR A 94 -13.57 13.43 7.59
N LYS A 95 -14.28 14.54 7.39
CA LYS A 95 -14.97 14.82 6.12
C LYS A 95 -14.03 14.76 4.92
N ARG A 96 -12.85 15.38 5.02
CA ARG A 96 -11.87 15.36 3.94
C ARG A 96 -11.35 13.94 3.66
N ARG A 97 -11.10 13.13 4.70
CA ARG A 97 -10.64 11.75 4.55
C ARG A 97 -11.72 10.86 3.95
N PHE A 98 -12.95 10.98 4.45
CA PHE A 98 -14.09 10.23 3.91
C PHE A 98 -14.30 10.50 2.42
N ILE A 99 -14.39 11.76 2.01
CA ILE A 99 -14.58 12.11 0.60
C ILE A 99 -13.42 11.60 -0.27
N ARG A 100 -12.19 11.62 0.26
CA ARG A 100 -11.00 11.16 -0.47
C ARG A 100 -10.98 9.66 -0.70
N LEU A 101 -11.41 8.87 0.28
CA LEU A 101 -11.17 7.42 0.31
C LEU A 101 -12.41 6.61 -0.05
N TYR A 102 -13.56 6.98 0.54
CA TYR A 102 -14.73 6.12 0.50
C TYR A 102 -15.39 6.00 -0.88
N PRO A 103 -15.60 7.07 -1.66
CA PRO A 103 -16.21 6.93 -2.99
C PRO A 103 -15.35 6.10 -3.97
N PRO A 104 -14.02 6.29 -4.09
CA PRO A 104 -13.18 5.40 -4.89
C PRO A 104 -13.18 3.96 -4.40
N TYR A 105 -13.23 3.76 -3.08
CA TYR A 105 -13.31 2.44 -2.46
C TYR A 105 -14.59 1.69 -2.84
N LEU A 106 -15.76 2.36 -2.72
CA LEU A 106 -17.03 1.77 -3.14
C LEU A 106 -17.04 1.38 -4.61
N ALA A 107 -16.47 2.25 -5.47
CA ALA A 107 -16.36 1.95 -6.88
C ALA A 107 -15.42 0.77 -7.15
N ALA A 108 -14.35 0.59 -6.36
CA ALA A 108 -13.45 -0.57 -6.46
C ALA A 108 -14.13 -1.86 -5.96
N LEU A 109 -14.96 -1.79 -4.91
CA LEU A 109 -15.81 -2.93 -4.52
C LEU A 109 -16.78 -3.32 -5.66
N ALA A 110 -17.47 -2.34 -6.24
CA ALA A 110 -18.35 -2.60 -7.39
C ALA A 110 -17.57 -3.24 -8.56
N TRP A 111 -16.36 -2.74 -8.86
CA TRP A 111 -15.47 -3.31 -9.87
C TRP A 111 -15.10 -4.77 -9.55
N ALA A 112 -14.72 -5.08 -8.32
CA ALA A 112 -14.42 -6.45 -7.91
C ALA A 112 -15.64 -7.37 -8.07
N GLY A 113 -16.83 -6.90 -7.74
CA GLY A 113 -18.09 -7.63 -7.97
C GLY A 113 -18.36 -7.89 -9.45
N VAL A 114 -18.15 -6.90 -10.32
CA VAL A 114 -18.30 -7.05 -11.77
C VAL A 114 -17.29 -8.08 -12.31
N VAL A 115 -16.04 -7.99 -11.91
CA VAL A 115 -15.01 -8.96 -12.32
C VAL A 115 -15.37 -10.37 -11.85
N TYR A 116 -15.86 -10.52 -10.61
CA TYR A 116 -16.33 -11.81 -10.10
C TYR A 116 -17.43 -12.39 -10.99
N LEU A 117 -18.46 -11.62 -11.34
CA LEU A 117 -19.57 -12.10 -12.18
C LEU A 117 -19.07 -12.51 -13.58
N ILE A 118 -18.20 -11.70 -14.18
CA ILE A 118 -17.62 -11.99 -15.51
C ILE A 118 -16.79 -13.28 -15.47
N THR A 119 -15.82 -13.35 -14.54
CA THR A 119 -14.91 -14.50 -14.49
C THR A 119 -15.62 -15.79 -14.05
N ARG A 120 -16.65 -15.70 -13.21
CA ARG A 120 -17.48 -16.85 -12.86
C ARG A 120 -18.31 -17.36 -14.06
N ALA A 121 -18.78 -16.47 -14.91
CA ALA A 121 -19.50 -16.85 -16.13
C ALA A 121 -18.56 -17.48 -17.16
N TRP A 122 -17.31 -17.01 -17.25
CA TRP A 122 -16.34 -17.55 -18.23
C TRP A 122 -15.64 -18.81 -17.74
N HIS A 123 -15.39 -18.94 -16.42
CA HIS A 123 -14.55 -19.95 -15.79
C HIS A 123 -15.20 -20.47 -14.50
N PRO A 124 -16.35 -21.18 -14.56
CA PRO A 124 -17.03 -21.68 -13.38
C PRO A 124 -16.16 -22.63 -12.55
N GLU A 125 -15.22 -23.36 -13.20
CA GLU A 125 -14.25 -24.27 -12.55
C GLU A 125 -13.30 -23.57 -11.57
N TRP A 126 -13.12 -22.25 -11.69
CA TRP A 126 -12.31 -21.49 -10.73
C TRP A 126 -13.00 -21.34 -9.38
N TYR A 127 -14.30 -21.53 -9.30
CA TYR A 127 -15.14 -21.23 -8.13
C TYR A 127 -15.70 -22.49 -7.46
N ASP A 128 -15.55 -23.67 -8.05
CA ASP A 128 -16.02 -24.95 -7.51
C ASP A 128 -15.02 -25.60 -6.52
N GLY A 129 -13.83 -25.03 -6.41
CA GLY A 129 -12.77 -25.51 -5.51
C GLY A 129 -11.92 -26.65 -6.08
N SER A 130 -12.16 -27.09 -7.32
CA SER A 130 -11.37 -28.15 -7.98
C SER A 130 -9.91 -27.74 -8.20
N LEU A 131 -9.63 -26.44 -8.28
CA LEU A 131 -8.32 -25.88 -8.58
C LEU A 131 -7.65 -25.21 -7.34
N ARG A 132 -8.01 -25.62 -6.11
CA ARG A 132 -7.51 -25.00 -4.85
C ARG A 132 -5.99 -25.03 -4.67
N GLU A 133 -5.31 -25.96 -5.30
CA GLU A 133 -3.86 -26.13 -5.18
C GLU A 133 -3.06 -25.03 -5.89
N PHE A 134 -3.71 -24.21 -6.74
CA PHE A 134 -3.04 -23.19 -7.53
C PHE A 134 -3.22 -21.81 -6.91
N ALA A 135 -2.11 -21.09 -6.78
CA ALA A 135 -2.07 -19.80 -6.08
C ALA A 135 -3.07 -18.76 -6.62
N PHE A 136 -3.37 -18.78 -7.92
CA PHE A 136 -4.35 -17.87 -8.52
C PHE A 136 -5.80 -18.31 -8.30
N VAL A 137 -6.06 -19.54 -7.84
CA VAL A 137 -7.41 -20.11 -7.73
C VAL A 137 -8.07 -19.84 -6.38
N ARG A 138 -7.52 -18.95 -5.57
CA ARG A 138 -8.24 -18.43 -4.38
C ARG A 138 -9.54 -17.70 -4.74
N THR A 139 -9.92 -17.70 -6.00
CA THR A 139 -11.21 -17.19 -6.50
C THR A 139 -12.42 -17.86 -5.85
N TYR A 140 -12.30 -19.13 -5.40
CA TYR A 140 -13.38 -19.80 -4.66
C TYR A 140 -13.75 -19.05 -3.36
N GLU A 141 -12.82 -18.32 -2.77
CA GLU A 141 -13.08 -17.48 -1.59
C GLU A 141 -14.05 -16.33 -1.90
N MET A 142 -14.21 -15.99 -3.19
CA MET A 142 -15.16 -14.97 -3.65
C MET A 142 -16.61 -15.47 -3.67
N ASN A 143 -16.89 -16.75 -3.50
CA ASN A 143 -18.26 -17.26 -3.49
C ASN A 143 -19.13 -16.58 -2.43
N SER A 144 -18.53 -16.16 -1.29
CA SER A 144 -19.20 -15.40 -0.24
C SER A 144 -19.28 -13.90 -0.48
N TYR A 145 -18.78 -13.39 -1.63
CA TYR A 145 -18.64 -11.94 -1.85
C TYR A 145 -19.94 -11.17 -1.71
N PHE A 146 -21.05 -11.74 -2.19
CA PHE A 146 -22.39 -11.14 -2.12
C PHE A 146 -23.21 -11.58 -0.90
N GLU A 147 -22.63 -12.38 0.01
CA GLU A 147 -23.29 -12.69 1.27
C GLU A 147 -23.42 -11.43 2.14
N PRO A 148 -24.58 -11.20 2.80
CA PRO A 148 -24.85 -9.97 3.54
C PRO A 148 -23.77 -9.63 4.57
N ASP A 149 -23.27 -10.62 5.33
CA ASP A 149 -22.21 -10.43 6.33
C ASP A 149 -20.89 -9.97 5.68
N THR A 150 -20.49 -10.61 4.58
CA THR A 150 -19.29 -10.24 3.83
C THR A 150 -19.42 -8.85 3.20
N MET A 151 -20.59 -8.53 2.64
CA MET A 151 -20.85 -7.19 2.10
C MET A 151 -20.75 -6.11 3.16
N VAL A 152 -21.33 -6.33 4.34
CA VAL A 152 -21.23 -5.38 5.48
C VAL A 152 -19.77 -5.21 5.91
N LYS A 153 -19.02 -6.29 6.06
CA LYS A 153 -17.59 -6.24 6.41
C LYS A 153 -16.81 -5.46 5.36
N ASN A 154 -17.02 -5.73 4.09
CA ASN A 154 -16.35 -5.04 2.99
C ASN A 154 -16.68 -3.54 2.98
N LEU A 155 -17.95 -3.15 3.20
CA LEU A 155 -18.34 -1.75 3.29
C LEU A 155 -17.71 -1.01 4.49
N LEU A 156 -17.36 -1.73 5.56
CA LEU A 156 -16.74 -1.18 6.77
C LEU A 156 -15.20 -1.25 6.77
N TYR A 157 -14.55 -1.48 5.63
CA TYR A 157 -13.10 -1.68 5.53
C TYR A 157 -12.57 -2.85 6.38
N MET A 158 -13.39 -3.82 6.68
CA MET A 158 -12.93 -5.02 7.39
C MET A 158 -12.27 -5.99 6.40
N PRO A 159 -11.31 -6.83 6.87
CA PRO A 159 -10.65 -7.78 5.99
C PRO A 159 -11.65 -8.62 5.20
N GLY A 160 -11.56 -8.50 3.87
CA GLY A 160 -12.38 -9.28 2.94
C GLY A 160 -11.61 -10.45 2.34
N ALA A 161 -12.24 -11.19 1.43
CA ALA A 161 -11.69 -12.35 0.74
C ALA A 161 -11.61 -12.13 -0.77
N GLY A 162 -10.88 -12.98 -1.46
CA GLY A 162 -10.79 -13.03 -2.92
C GLY A 162 -10.15 -11.78 -3.56
N PHE A 163 -10.80 -11.17 -4.53
CA PHE A 163 -10.24 -10.04 -5.32
C PHE A 163 -9.98 -8.77 -4.52
N ILE A 164 -10.36 -8.73 -3.27
CA ILE A 164 -10.13 -7.62 -2.36
C ILE A 164 -9.14 -7.99 -1.24
N THR A 165 -8.50 -9.15 -1.32
CA THR A 165 -7.49 -9.59 -0.34
C THR A 165 -6.47 -8.50 0.02
N PRO A 166 -5.91 -7.70 -0.92
CA PRO A 166 -4.99 -6.63 -0.56
C PRO A 166 -5.58 -5.51 0.31
N PHE A 167 -6.91 -5.45 0.49
CA PHE A 167 -7.57 -4.40 1.28
C PHE A 167 -7.34 -4.52 2.80
N TRP A 168 -6.74 -5.63 3.26
CA TRP A 168 -6.39 -5.80 4.67
C TRP A 168 -5.63 -4.60 5.25
N SER A 169 -4.76 -3.98 4.47
CA SER A 169 -3.95 -2.84 4.92
C SER A 169 -4.77 -1.55 5.07
N LEU A 170 -5.84 -1.40 4.28
CA LEU A 170 -6.74 -0.24 4.39
C LEU A 170 -7.49 -0.22 5.71
N THR A 171 -7.77 -1.39 6.30
CA THR A 171 -8.33 -1.51 7.66
C THR A 171 -7.45 -0.76 8.66
N TYR A 172 -6.14 -1.01 8.63
CA TYR A 172 -5.19 -0.36 9.54
C TYR A 172 -5.03 1.13 9.26
N GLU A 173 -5.06 1.51 8.00
CA GLU A 173 -5.01 2.92 7.60
C GLU A 173 -6.24 3.68 8.11
N VAL A 174 -7.44 3.10 7.99
CA VAL A 174 -8.69 3.70 8.50
C VAL A 174 -8.69 3.78 10.02
N ILE A 175 -8.27 2.73 10.73
CA ILE A 175 -8.13 2.75 12.20
C ILE A 175 -7.16 3.87 12.61
N PHE A 176 -6.01 3.98 11.96
CA PHE A 176 -5.07 5.07 12.22
C PHE A 176 -5.71 6.44 11.99
N TYR A 177 -6.45 6.65 10.91
CA TYR A 177 -7.11 7.93 10.63
C TYR A 177 -8.15 8.30 11.68
N LEU A 178 -8.89 7.32 12.21
CA LEU A 178 -9.87 7.55 13.27
C LEU A 178 -9.20 7.96 14.59
N LEU A 179 -8.06 7.37 14.89
CA LEU A 179 -7.34 7.60 16.15
C LEU A 179 -6.37 8.78 16.10
N ALA A 180 -5.80 9.11 14.94
CA ALA A 180 -4.75 10.10 14.78
C ALA A 180 -5.06 11.49 15.39
N PRO A 181 -6.27 12.09 15.25
CA PRO A 181 -6.56 13.39 15.86
C PRO A 181 -6.47 13.39 17.39
N PHE A 182 -6.63 12.26 18.03
CA PHE A 182 -6.52 12.10 19.48
C PHE A 182 -5.09 11.76 19.90
N MET A 183 -4.46 10.79 19.24
CA MET A 183 -3.09 10.34 19.51
C MET A 183 -2.07 11.48 19.32
N LEU A 184 -2.23 12.29 18.27
CA LEU A 184 -1.29 13.35 17.94
C LEU A 184 -1.45 14.62 18.78
N ARG A 185 -2.42 14.67 19.71
CA ARG A 185 -2.47 15.72 20.74
C ARG A 185 -1.29 15.61 21.70
N ARG A 186 -0.79 14.41 21.98
CA ARG A 186 0.35 14.10 22.84
C ARG A 186 1.33 13.17 22.14
N PRO A 187 2.07 13.65 21.13
CA PRO A 187 2.87 12.79 20.26
C PRO A 187 3.93 11.99 21.02
N ASN A 188 4.53 12.54 22.08
CA ASN A 188 5.51 11.81 22.88
C ASN A 188 4.91 10.58 23.58
N ILE A 189 3.67 10.70 24.09
CA ILE A 189 2.95 9.57 24.68
C ILE A 189 2.62 8.55 23.58
N TYR A 190 2.16 9.03 22.42
CA TYR A 190 1.88 8.17 21.28
C TYR A 190 3.10 7.34 20.87
N PHE A 191 4.28 7.96 20.75
CA PHE A 191 5.52 7.24 20.40
C PHE A 191 5.93 6.24 21.49
N ALA A 192 5.88 6.63 22.76
CA ALA A 192 6.23 5.76 23.87
C ALA A 192 5.30 4.54 23.95
N VAL A 193 3.98 4.75 23.82
CA VAL A 193 3.00 3.65 23.83
C VAL A 193 3.16 2.76 22.61
N SER A 194 3.29 3.31 21.40
CA SER A 194 3.49 2.52 20.18
C SER A 194 4.75 1.68 20.25
N GLY A 195 5.85 2.24 20.72
CA GLY A 195 7.11 1.51 20.93
C GLY A 195 6.99 0.41 21.98
N ALA A 196 6.38 0.72 23.14
CA ALA A 196 6.20 -0.24 24.22
C ALA A 196 5.33 -1.44 23.78
N LEU A 197 4.22 -1.19 23.05
CA LEU A 197 3.34 -2.23 22.55
C LEU A 197 4.03 -3.12 21.49
N PHE A 198 4.81 -2.51 20.59
CA PHE A 198 5.60 -3.24 19.61
C PHE A 198 6.67 -4.11 20.30
N LEU A 199 7.40 -3.58 21.28
CA LEU A 199 8.39 -4.35 22.06
C LEU A 199 7.74 -5.48 22.87
N LEU A 200 6.55 -5.23 23.45
CA LEU A 200 5.78 -6.26 24.15
C LEU A 200 5.45 -7.43 23.21
N TYR A 201 4.97 -7.12 22.00
CA TYR A 201 4.69 -8.13 20.99
C TYR A 201 5.96 -8.91 20.58
N PHE A 202 7.06 -8.21 20.38
CA PHE A 202 8.30 -8.80 19.91
C PHE A 202 8.96 -9.71 20.96
N PHE A 203 9.02 -9.25 22.22
CA PHE A 203 9.71 -9.98 23.31
C PHE A 203 8.81 -10.88 24.16
N ALA A 204 7.50 -10.63 24.16
CA ALA A 204 6.52 -11.36 24.95
C ALA A 204 5.22 -11.63 24.18
N PRO A 205 5.28 -12.34 23.02
CA PRO A 205 4.11 -12.54 22.15
C PRO A 205 2.93 -13.23 22.86
N ALA A 206 3.21 -14.13 23.81
CA ALA A 206 2.18 -14.78 24.61
C ALA A 206 1.40 -13.77 25.50
N ALA A 207 2.09 -12.78 26.06
CA ALA A 207 1.46 -11.71 26.84
C ALA A 207 0.60 -10.80 25.94
N ALA A 208 1.08 -10.46 24.76
CA ALA A 208 0.30 -9.71 23.79
C ALA A 208 -0.98 -10.47 23.36
N ALA A 209 -0.87 -11.76 23.09
CA ALA A 209 -1.99 -12.63 22.74
C ALA A 209 -3.02 -12.79 23.86
N SER A 210 -2.60 -12.76 25.13
CA SER A 210 -3.48 -12.91 26.29
C SER A 210 -4.55 -11.81 26.43
N LEU A 211 -4.34 -10.65 25.77
CA LEU A 211 -5.28 -9.53 25.78
C LEU A 211 -6.57 -9.78 24.99
N LYS A 212 -6.66 -10.91 24.25
CA LYS A 212 -7.87 -11.36 23.52
C LYS A 212 -8.55 -10.26 22.68
N LEU A 213 -7.78 -9.35 22.10
CA LEU A 213 -8.31 -8.34 21.19
C LEU A 213 -8.76 -9.00 19.87
N PRO A 214 -9.76 -8.42 19.17
CA PRO A 214 -10.07 -8.86 17.81
C PRO A 214 -8.82 -8.87 16.94
N PRO A 215 -8.60 -9.88 16.06
CA PRO A 215 -7.33 -10.08 15.36
C PRO A 215 -6.81 -8.84 14.62
N TYR A 216 -7.69 -8.11 13.94
CA TYR A 216 -7.31 -6.88 13.22
C TYR A 216 -6.92 -5.73 14.17
N ILE A 217 -7.56 -5.62 15.36
CA ILE A 217 -7.16 -4.63 16.38
C ILE A 217 -5.81 -5.02 16.98
N GLN A 218 -5.63 -6.30 17.28
CA GLN A 218 -4.37 -6.82 17.80
C GLN A 218 -3.21 -6.54 16.85
N GLN A 219 -3.37 -6.84 15.55
CA GLN A 219 -2.36 -6.57 14.54
C GLN A 219 -2.10 -5.06 14.38
N PHE A 220 -3.15 -4.23 14.38
CA PHE A 220 -2.95 -2.79 14.34
C PHE A 220 -2.13 -2.30 15.53
N VAL A 221 -2.56 -2.64 16.74
CA VAL A 221 -1.98 -2.11 17.99
C VAL A 221 -0.53 -2.55 18.17
N PHE A 222 -0.23 -3.81 17.91
CA PHE A 222 1.06 -4.40 18.24
C PHE A 222 2.05 -4.42 17.07
N VAL A 223 1.59 -4.53 15.84
CA VAL A 223 2.47 -4.73 14.68
C VAL A 223 2.52 -3.47 13.80
N TYR A 224 1.38 -2.97 13.31
CA TYR A 224 1.39 -1.97 12.23
C TYR A 224 1.43 -0.53 12.71
N ASN A 225 0.91 -0.21 13.91
CA ASN A 225 0.84 1.17 14.41
C ASN A 225 2.21 1.84 14.53
N ILE A 226 3.27 1.09 14.81
CA ILE A 226 4.63 1.63 14.93
C ILE A 226 5.11 2.26 13.61
N TYR A 227 4.72 1.73 12.45
CA TYR A 227 5.14 2.25 11.15
C TYR A 227 4.45 3.57 10.81
N PHE A 228 3.19 3.76 11.22
CA PHE A 228 2.55 5.07 11.19
C PHE A 228 3.26 6.05 12.14
N ALA A 229 3.64 5.58 13.34
CA ALA A 229 4.37 6.40 14.31
C ALA A 229 5.72 6.86 13.76
N VAL A 230 6.47 6.02 13.03
CA VAL A 230 7.71 6.42 12.33
C VAL A 230 7.44 7.57 11.35
N GLY A 231 6.37 7.49 10.56
CA GLY A 231 5.98 8.56 9.64
C GLY A 231 5.64 9.87 10.36
N VAL A 232 4.86 9.79 11.44
CA VAL A 232 4.53 10.95 12.30
C VAL A 232 5.79 11.56 12.92
N PHE A 233 6.70 10.73 13.45
CA PHE A 233 7.97 11.15 14.05
C PHE A 233 8.82 11.91 13.03
N LEU A 234 8.96 11.37 11.82
CA LEU A 234 9.71 12.01 10.74
C LEU A 234 9.12 13.37 10.38
N TYR A 235 7.81 13.50 10.32
CA TYR A 235 7.18 14.79 10.04
C TYR A 235 7.46 15.83 11.13
N LEU A 236 7.26 15.46 12.40
CA LEU A 236 7.42 16.37 13.55
C LEU A 236 8.89 16.75 13.79
N ASN A 237 9.82 15.86 13.47
CA ASN A 237 11.25 16.05 13.70
C ASN A 237 12.05 16.23 12.40
N TYR A 238 11.39 16.56 11.29
CA TYR A 238 12.03 16.60 9.96
C TYR A 238 13.30 17.43 9.93
N GLU A 239 13.27 18.64 10.52
CA GLU A 239 14.43 19.55 10.54
C GLU A 239 15.61 18.97 11.37
N ARG A 240 15.30 18.29 12.46
CA ARG A 240 16.31 17.65 13.31
C ARG A 240 16.94 16.47 12.60
N VAL A 241 16.13 15.60 12.00
CA VAL A 241 16.57 14.41 11.28
C VAL A 241 17.34 14.80 10.02
N SER A 242 16.86 15.79 9.25
CA SER A 242 17.52 16.25 8.03
C SER A 242 18.90 16.86 8.30
N ARG A 243 19.13 17.44 9.51
CA ARG A 243 20.48 17.90 9.91
C ARG A 243 21.48 16.77 10.05
N TRP A 244 21.09 15.58 10.52
CA TRP A 244 21.97 14.41 10.59
C TRP A 244 22.45 13.99 9.21
N PHE A 245 21.61 14.13 8.19
CA PHE A 245 21.92 13.77 6.81
C PHE A 245 22.43 14.97 5.96
N ARG A 246 22.71 16.13 6.60
CA ARG A 246 23.09 17.35 5.85
C ARG A 246 24.30 17.13 4.95
N ASN A 247 25.32 16.45 5.44
CA ASN A 247 26.59 16.23 4.74
C ASN A 247 26.58 15.00 3.81
N TYR A 248 25.52 14.20 3.83
CA TYR A 248 25.46 13.00 2.99
C TYR A 248 25.27 13.36 1.54
N SER A 249 26.08 12.79 0.66
CA SER A 249 25.98 12.87 -0.80
C SER A 249 24.85 12.00 -1.34
N LYS A 250 24.48 12.20 -2.60
CA LYS A 250 23.53 11.30 -3.29
C LYS A 250 24.02 9.85 -3.32
N GLY A 251 25.35 9.65 -3.51
CA GLY A 251 25.95 8.32 -3.53
C GLY A 251 25.81 7.58 -2.21
N GLU A 252 26.04 8.26 -1.08
CA GLU A 252 25.86 7.67 0.25
C GLU A 252 24.41 7.29 0.52
N PHE A 253 23.45 8.11 0.11
CA PHE A 253 22.03 7.75 0.19
C PHE A 253 21.70 6.51 -0.66
N LEU A 254 22.22 6.42 -1.88
CA LEU A 254 22.03 5.25 -2.75
C LEU A 254 22.66 4.00 -2.15
N LEU A 255 23.84 4.11 -1.52
CA LEU A 255 24.47 3.00 -0.81
C LEU A 255 23.63 2.53 0.39
N ILE A 256 23.09 3.45 1.20
CA ILE A 256 22.22 3.11 2.33
C ILE A 256 20.94 2.43 1.82
N MET A 257 20.29 2.99 0.81
CA MET A 257 19.07 2.40 0.24
C MET A 257 19.35 1.03 -0.38
N GLY A 258 20.44 0.89 -1.12
CA GLY A 258 20.89 -0.37 -1.70
C GLY A 258 21.21 -1.42 -0.64
N GLY A 259 21.88 -1.02 0.44
CA GLY A 259 22.17 -1.88 1.58
C GLY A 259 20.89 -2.38 2.28
N LEU A 260 19.96 -1.49 2.58
CA LEU A 260 18.65 -1.86 3.17
C LEU A 260 17.89 -2.83 2.25
N LEU A 261 17.81 -2.55 0.95
CA LEU A 261 17.18 -3.45 -0.01
C LEU A 261 17.88 -4.82 -0.05
N ALA A 262 19.22 -4.84 -0.08
CA ALA A 262 19.98 -6.09 -0.09
C ALA A 262 19.72 -6.93 1.16
N ILE A 263 19.65 -6.30 2.34
CA ILE A 263 19.32 -6.97 3.59
C ILE A 263 17.89 -7.51 3.56
N MET A 264 16.91 -6.70 3.13
CA MET A 264 15.51 -7.13 2.99
C MET A 264 15.39 -8.33 2.04
N PHE A 265 16.03 -8.31 0.88
CA PHE A 265 16.03 -9.44 -0.05
C PHE A 265 16.76 -10.65 0.54
N GLY A 266 17.90 -10.45 1.19
CA GLY A 266 18.65 -11.49 1.86
C GLY A 266 17.85 -12.16 2.98
N ALA A 267 17.22 -11.37 3.85
CA ALA A 267 16.37 -11.87 4.92
C ALA A 267 15.19 -12.68 4.37
N ASN A 268 14.49 -12.16 3.37
CA ASN A 268 13.37 -12.85 2.73
C ASN A 268 13.81 -14.14 2.02
N PHE A 269 14.98 -14.16 1.39
CA PHE A 269 15.50 -15.30 0.65
C PHE A 269 16.05 -16.41 1.56
N TYR A 270 16.95 -16.06 2.49
CA TYR A 270 17.65 -17.04 3.31
C TYR A 270 16.85 -17.54 4.50
N PHE A 271 16.11 -16.64 5.16
CA PHE A 271 15.42 -16.96 6.40
C PHE A 271 13.94 -17.24 6.19
N ARG A 272 13.40 -17.06 4.97
CA ARG A 272 11.96 -17.10 4.66
C ARG A 272 11.13 -16.26 5.66
N LEU A 273 11.77 -15.23 6.18
CA LEU A 273 11.23 -14.35 7.19
C LEU A 273 10.38 -13.28 6.50
N GLU A 274 9.14 -13.59 6.18
CA GLU A 274 8.08 -12.58 6.15
C GLU A 274 7.82 -12.19 7.61
N THR A 275 8.70 -11.39 8.21
CA THR A 275 8.67 -11.11 9.63
C THR A 275 8.76 -9.62 9.88
N ASP A 276 8.37 -9.26 11.09
CA ASP A 276 8.50 -7.92 11.67
C ASP A 276 9.87 -7.27 11.42
N PHE A 277 10.92 -8.07 11.18
CA PHE A 277 12.26 -7.59 10.86
C PHE A 277 12.32 -6.91 9.47
N THR A 278 11.80 -7.54 8.42
CA THR A 278 11.76 -6.94 7.07
C THR A 278 10.86 -5.71 7.03
N PHE A 279 9.82 -5.67 7.88
CA PHE A 279 8.95 -4.51 8.02
C PHE A 279 9.66 -3.32 8.69
N LEU A 280 10.51 -3.57 9.70
CA LEU A 280 11.35 -2.52 10.29
C LEU A 280 12.32 -1.95 9.25
N GLU A 281 12.97 -2.81 8.47
CA GLU A 281 13.86 -2.40 7.38
C GLU A 281 13.12 -1.59 6.31
N ALA A 282 11.91 -2.01 5.92
CA ALA A 282 11.06 -1.26 5.01
C ALA A 282 10.68 0.12 5.57
N SER A 283 10.45 0.23 6.88
CA SER A 283 10.20 1.52 7.52
C SER A 283 11.43 2.41 7.53
N MET A 284 12.64 1.86 7.74
CA MET A 284 13.91 2.59 7.63
C MET A 284 14.16 3.04 6.19
N LEU A 285 13.95 2.17 5.21
CA LEU A 285 14.02 2.51 3.79
C LEU A 285 13.08 3.67 3.45
N SER A 286 11.85 3.62 3.95
CA SER A 286 10.85 4.68 3.77
C SER A 286 11.33 6.02 4.33
N ALA A 287 11.94 6.00 5.53
CA ALA A 287 12.49 7.19 6.16
C ALA A 287 13.63 7.80 5.33
N VAL A 288 14.56 6.96 4.86
CA VAL A 288 15.68 7.38 4.02
C VAL A 288 15.18 7.94 2.67
N LEU A 289 14.21 7.28 2.05
CA LEU A 289 13.56 7.76 0.82
C LEU A 289 12.93 9.13 1.01
N ILE A 290 12.13 9.33 2.07
CA ILE A 290 11.50 10.62 2.37
C ILE A 290 12.56 11.70 2.52
N ILE A 291 13.61 11.46 3.31
CA ILE A 291 14.69 12.43 3.53
C ILE A 291 15.42 12.73 2.22
N PHE A 292 15.77 11.72 1.43
CA PHE A 292 16.45 11.87 0.15
C PHE A 292 15.63 12.70 -0.84
N PHE A 293 14.37 12.32 -1.06
CA PHE A 293 13.50 13.01 -2.01
C PHE A 293 13.25 14.46 -1.60
N MET A 294 13.05 14.71 -0.31
CA MET A 294 12.85 16.06 0.21
C MET A 294 14.12 16.89 0.20
N LYS A 295 15.28 16.32 0.58
CA LYS A 295 16.57 17.02 0.60
C LYS A 295 16.98 17.50 -0.80
N TYR A 296 16.87 16.62 -1.79
CA TYR A 296 17.34 16.90 -3.15
C TYR A 296 16.24 17.45 -4.07
N SER A 297 15.02 17.66 -3.54
CA SER A 297 13.83 17.99 -4.36
C SER A 297 13.71 17.05 -5.56
N PHE A 298 14.04 15.77 -5.35
CA PHE A 298 14.13 14.78 -6.42
C PHE A 298 12.75 14.43 -6.94
N ARG A 299 12.56 14.53 -8.25
CA ARG A 299 11.27 14.30 -8.90
C ARG A 299 11.43 13.31 -10.04
N ILE A 300 10.55 12.32 -10.09
CA ILE A 300 10.46 11.38 -11.20
C ILE A 300 9.05 11.55 -11.80
N PRO A 301 8.91 12.35 -12.88
CA PRO A 301 7.60 12.81 -13.36
C PRO A 301 6.60 11.70 -13.66
N TRP A 302 7.04 10.58 -14.28
CA TRP A 302 6.15 9.46 -14.57
C TRP A 302 5.72 8.72 -13.29
N LEU A 303 6.60 8.55 -12.28
CA LEU A 303 6.25 7.99 -10.98
C LEU A 303 5.34 8.91 -10.18
N MET A 304 5.53 10.23 -10.26
CA MET A 304 4.59 11.19 -9.67
C MET A 304 3.22 11.06 -10.31
N SER A 305 3.15 10.79 -11.62
CA SER A 305 1.87 10.51 -12.28
C SER A 305 1.21 9.27 -11.71
N VAL A 306 1.93 8.15 -11.56
CA VAL A 306 1.43 6.94 -10.90
C VAL A 306 1.05 7.23 -9.44
N GLY A 307 1.87 7.99 -8.71
CA GLY A 307 1.63 8.36 -7.32
C GLY A 307 0.33 9.14 -7.11
N ARG A 308 -0.08 9.96 -8.09
CA ARG A 308 -1.35 10.69 -8.03
C ARG A 308 -2.58 9.79 -8.02
N TYR A 309 -2.53 8.60 -8.63
CA TYR A 309 -3.60 7.62 -8.60
C TYR A 309 -3.21 6.31 -7.89
N SER A 310 -2.16 6.36 -7.06
CA SER A 310 -1.65 5.19 -6.33
C SER A 310 -2.72 4.52 -5.46
N TYR A 311 -3.62 5.29 -4.87
CA TYR A 311 -4.73 4.76 -4.10
C TYR A 311 -5.68 3.96 -4.99
N THR A 312 -6.12 4.53 -6.11
CA THR A 312 -6.96 3.82 -7.08
C THR A 312 -6.24 2.57 -7.64
N LEU A 313 -4.96 2.68 -7.99
CA LEU A 313 -4.18 1.52 -8.43
C LEU A 313 -4.20 0.41 -7.37
N TYR A 314 -3.98 0.78 -6.10
CA TYR A 314 -3.96 -0.17 -4.99
C TYR A 314 -5.31 -0.89 -4.81
N ILE A 315 -6.44 -0.19 -4.92
CA ILE A 315 -7.77 -0.78 -4.70
C ILE A 315 -8.36 -1.50 -5.93
N THR A 316 -7.81 -1.29 -7.13
CA THR A 316 -8.36 -1.91 -8.36
C THR A 316 -7.46 -3.00 -8.96
N HIS A 317 -6.15 -3.00 -8.61
CA HIS A 317 -5.18 -3.86 -9.31
C HIS A 317 -5.52 -5.35 -9.23
N PHE A 318 -5.91 -5.84 -8.05
CA PHE A 318 -6.09 -7.27 -7.84
C PHE A 318 -7.26 -7.82 -8.67
N ALA A 319 -8.42 -7.17 -8.64
CA ALA A 319 -9.54 -7.51 -9.50
C ALA A 319 -9.18 -7.41 -11.00
N SER A 320 -8.41 -6.37 -11.37
CA SER A 320 -7.98 -6.18 -12.76
C SER A 320 -7.03 -7.28 -13.22
N ILE A 321 -6.16 -7.79 -12.35
CA ILE A 321 -5.28 -8.92 -12.64
C ILE A 321 -6.11 -10.19 -12.92
N TYR A 322 -7.16 -10.45 -12.13
CA TYR A 322 -8.03 -11.59 -12.35
C TYR A 322 -8.88 -11.47 -13.62
N LEU A 323 -9.31 -10.27 -13.97
CA LEU A 323 -9.95 -10.04 -15.26
C LEU A 323 -8.97 -10.34 -16.42
N TYR A 324 -7.74 -9.86 -16.32
CA TYR A 324 -6.71 -10.18 -17.33
C TYR A 324 -6.44 -11.69 -17.40
N LEU A 325 -6.33 -12.36 -16.27
CA LEU A 325 -6.18 -13.80 -16.19
C LEU A 325 -7.34 -14.53 -16.90
N GLY A 326 -8.58 -14.07 -16.67
CA GLY A 326 -9.76 -14.63 -17.34
C GLY A 326 -9.70 -14.48 -18.87
N ILE A 327 -9.32 -13.29 -19.36
CA ILE A 327 -9.12 -13.04 -20.79
C ILE A 327 -8.00 -13.93 -21.35
N TYR A 328 -6.87 -13.99 -20.66
CA TYR A 328 -5.75 -14.85 -21.06
C TYR A 328 -6.18 -16.32 -21.17
N TRP A 329 -6.95 -16.82 -20.20
CA TRP A 329 -7.43 -18.20 -20.16
C TRP A 329 -8.37 -18.53 -21.31
N LEU A 330 -9.26 -17.61 -21.68
CA LEU A 330 -10.14 -17.78 -22.87
C LEU A 330 -9.35 -17.88 -24.17
N ILE A 331 -8.26 -17.11 -24.30
CA ILE A 331 -7.45 -17.03 -25.53
C ILE A 331 -6.45 -18.19 -25.59
N ALA A 332 -5.68 -18.38 -24.53
CA ALA A 332 -4.57 -19.33 -24.49
C ALA A 332 -5.01 -20.79 -24.27
N ARG A 333 -6.21 -20.98 -23.64
CA ARG A 333 -6.77 -22.30 -23.31
C ARG A 333 -5.70 -23.26 -22.76
N PRO A 334 -4.99 -22.89 -21.66
CA PRO A 334 -3.87 -23.68 -21.17
C PRO A 334 -4.33 -25.07 -20.74
N GLU A 335 -3.60 -26.09 -21.13
CA GLU A 335 -3.87 -27.49 -20.76
C GLU A 335 -3.68 -27.75 -19.27
N LYS A 336 -2.84 -26.94 -18.63
CA LYS A 336 -2.51 -27.08 -17.19
C LYS A 336 -3.05 -25.88 -16.42
N PRO A 337 -3.49 -26.09 -15.18
CA PRO A 337 -4.04 -25.03 -14.34
C PRO A 337 -2.94 -24.11 -13.74
N TYR A 338 -1.85 -23.87 -14.46
CA TYR A 338 -0.78 -22.96 -14.09
C TYR A 338 -0.07 -22.41 -15.33
N ILE A 339 0.47 -21.20 -15.18
CA ILE A 339 1.16 -20.49 -16.28
C ILE A 339 2.67 -20.60 -16.06
N VAL A 340 3.36 -21.26 -16.98
CA VAL A 340 4.83 -21.39 -16.99
C VAL A 340 5.48 -20.24 -17.74
N ASN A 341 4.82 -19.67 -18.76
CA ASN A 341 5.34 -18.56 -19.53
C ASN A 341 5.50 -17.32 -18.62
N PHE A 342 6.76 -17.01 -18.30
CA PHE A 342 7.11 -15.91 -17.40
C PHE A 342 6.65 -14.53 -17.89
N PHE A 343 6.57 -14.32 -19.20
CA PHE A 343 6.28 -13.00 -19.76
C PHE A 343 4.80 -12.60 -19.73
N VAL A 344 3.89 -13.49 -19.38
CA VAL A 344 2.43 -13.22 -19.35
C VAL A 344 2.04 -12.10 -18.38
N TRP A 345 2.76 -11.93 -17.28
CA TRP A 345 2.48 -10.90 -16.31
C TRP A 345 2.87 -9.47 -16.76
N ILE A 346 3.79 -9.33 -17.73
CA ILE A 346 4.25 -8.02 -18.20
C ILE A 346 3.11 -7.20 -18.83
N PRO A 347 2.39 -7.70 -19.86
CA PRO A 347 1.23 -6.99 -20.39
C PRO A 347 0.11 -6.82 -19.37
N ALA A 348 -0.02 -7.73 -18.40
CA ALA A 348 -0.99 -7.57 -17.31
C ALA A 348 -0.72 -6.34 -16.44
N VAL A 349 0.55 -5.97 -16.23
CA VAL A 349 0.89 -4.71 -15.53
C VAL A 349 0.34 -3.52 -16.31
N LEU A 350 0.55 -3.45 -17.61
CA LEU A 350 0.04 -2.36 -18.44
C LEU A 350 -1.49 -2.32 -18.46
N PHE A 351 -2.14 -3.47 -18.55
CA PHE A 351 -3.60 -3.60 -18.46
C PHE A 351 -4.12 -3.08 -17.13
N THR A 352 -3.49 -3.49 -16.02
CA THR A 352 -3.86 -3.07 -14.67
C THR A 352 -3.69 -1.56 -14.47
N LEU A 353 -2.59 -0.99 -14.98
CA LEU A 353 -2.36 0.45 -14.94
C LEU A 353 -3.40 1.23 -15.76
N ALA A 354 -3.80 0.71 -16.94
CA ALA A 354 -4.82 1.33 -17.78
C ALA A 354 -6.20 1.32 -17.09
N ILE A 355 -6.61 0.21 -16.48
CA ILE A 355 -7.87 0.12 -15.71
C ILE A 355 -7.83 1.07 -14.50
N ALA A 356 -6.73 1.09 -13.76
CA ALA A 356 -6.56 1.99 -12.62
C ALA A 356 -6.63 3.47 -13.05
N TRP A 357 -6.00 3.82 -14.16
CA TRP A 357 -6.06 5.17 -14.72
C TRP A 357 -7.48 5.57 -15.12
N LEU A 358 -8.20 4.68 -15.82
CA LEU A 358 -9.61 4.93 -16.18
C LEU A 358 -10.46 5.13 -14.93
N HIS A 359 -10.34 4.27 -13.94
CA HIS A 359 -11.07 4.36 -12.68
C HIS A 359 -10.73 5.65 -11.92
N TYR A 360 -9.45 6.06 -11.91
CA TYR A 360 -9.03 7.35 -11.36
C TYR A 360 -9.73 8.53 -12.03
N LEU A 361 -9.80 8.56 -13.36
CA LEU A 361 -10.46 9.64 -14.10
C LEU A 361 -11.96 9.72 -13.80
N LEU A 362 -12.61 8.56 -13.68
CA LEU A 362 -14.05 8.47 -13.47
C LEU A 362 -14.47 8.83 -12.04
N VAL A 363 -13.67 8.47 -11.04
CA VAL A 363 -14.06 8.59 -9.63
C VAL A 363 -13.09 9.45 -8.81
N GLU A 364 -11.83 9.02 -8.60
CA GLU A 364 -10.92 9.67 -7.65
C GLU A 364 -10.60 11.13 -8.03
N LYS A 365 -10.40 11.41 -9.30
CA LYS A 365 -10.15 12.77 -9.78
C LYS A 365 -11.34 13.71 -9.48
N ARG A 366 -12.56 13.21 -9.59
CA ARG A 366 -13.78 14.00 -9.27
C ARG A 366 -13.88 14.27 -7.77
N THR A 367 -13.56 13.28 -6.92
CA THR A 367 -13.54 13.48 -5.46
C THR A 367 -12.46 14.47 -5.03
N LYS A 368 -11.29 14.46 -5.68
CA LYS A 368 -10.24 15.45 -5.45
C LYS A 368 -10.70 16.87 -5.80
N ASN A 369 -11.35 17.04 -6.93
CA ASN A 369 -11.91 18.35 -7.34
C ASN A 369 -12.92 18.87 -6.31
N ILE A 370 -13.80 18.02 -5.77
CA ILE A 370 -14.73 18.38 -4.70
C ILE A 370 -13.96 18.84 -3.44
N LEU A 371 -12.90 18.14 -3.06
CA LEU A 371 -12.06 18.52 -1.93
C LEU A 371 -11.38 19.86 -2.10
N ASP A 372 -10.90 20.16 -3.30
CA ASP A 372 -10.25 21.46 -3.59
C ASP A 372 -11.25 22.60 -3.51
N VAL A 373 -12.47 22.43 -4.02
CA VAL A 373 -13.55 23.42 -3.87
C VAL A 373 -13.90 23.64 -2.39
N LEU A 374 -13.97 22.57 -1.58
CA LEU A 374 -14.26 22.68 -0.15
C LEU A 374 -13.12 23.40 0.61
N ARG A 375 -11.87 23.19 0.22
CA ARG A 375 -10.69 23.89 0.78
C ARG A 375 -10.75 25.39 0.49
N LEU A 376 -11.00 25.76 -0.76
CA LEU A 376 -11.11 27.15 -1.18
C LEU A 376 -12.24 27.88 -0.42
N ARG A 377 -13.43 27.26 -0.30
CA ARG A 377 -14.54 27.83 0.48
C ARG A 377 -14.19 27.99 1.96
N SER A 378 -13.47 27.05 2.56
CA SER A 378 -13.06 27.15 3.98
C SER A 378 -11.99 28.21 4.20
N ALA A 379 -11.08 28.44 3.25
CA ALA A 379 -10.10 29.50 3.29
C ALA A 379 -10.77 30.88 3.19
N ALA A 380 -11.65 31.08 2.19
CA ALA A 380 -12.41 32.31 2.00
C ALA A 380 -13.25 32.70 3.24
N ARG A 381 -13.85 31.68 3.90
CA ARG A 381 -14.64 31.90 5.13
C ARG A 381 -13.77 32.36 6.28
N ARG A 382 -12.57 31.79 6.47
CA ARG A 382 -11.60 32.24 7.48
C ARG A 382 -11.12 33.66 7.24
N GLU A 383 -10.81 34.01 5.99
CA GLU A 383 -10.42 35.37 5.64
C GLU A 383 -11.54 36.40 5.92
N ALA A 384 -12.79 36.04 5.64
CA ALA A 384 -13.95 36.87 5.96
C ALA A 384 -14.12 37.07 7.49
N GLU A 385 -13.96 35.98 8.28
CA GLU A 385 -14.03 36.03 9.74
C GLU A 385 -12.90 36.91 10.34
N VAL A 386 -11.70 36.83 9.78
CA VAL A 386 -10.56 37.66 10.22
C VAL A 386 -10.80 39.13 9.87
N ARG A 387 -11.34 39.44 8.70
CA ARG A 387 -11.67 40.82 8.30
C ARG A 387 -12.79 41.43 9.14
N SER A 388 -13.79 40.64 9.54
CA SER A 388 -14.88 41.09 10.42
C SER A 388 -14.49 41.25 11.89
N ALA A 389 -13.37 40.61 12.30
CA ALA A 389 -12.84 40.68 13.66
C ALA A 389 -11.86 41.87 13.91
N VAL A 390 -11.46 42.61 12.86
CA VAL A 390 -10.63 43.80 12.97
C VAL A 390 -11.55 45.00 13.19
N PRO A 391 -11.58 45.62 14.42
CA PRO A 391 -12.37 46.84 14.65
C PRO A 391 -11.86 47.97 13.76
N SER A 392 -12.74 48.71 13.15
CA SER A 392 -12.48 49.96 12.39
C SER A 392 -11.92 51.06 13.26
#